data_27bbb9a0207f0782a40d8714cadb3d75
#
_entry.id   27bbb9a0207f0782a40d8714cadb3d75
#
_cell.length_a   1.000
_cell.length_b   1.000
_cell.length_c   1.000
_cell.angle_alpha   90.00
_cell.angle_beta   90.00
_cell.angle_gamma   90.00
#
_symmetry.space_group_name_H-M   'P 1'
#
loop_
_entity.id
_entity.type
_entity.pdbx_description
1 polymer ?
#
loop_
_entity_poly.entity_id
_entity_poly.type
_entity_poly.pdbx_seq_one_letter_code
_entity_poly.pdbx_strand_id
1 'polypeptide(L)'
;MDCDENVGNESLVLIKQGAEARVFESTFAGIRRSIVKERFSKKYRHPVLDAKLTLKRLNAEARCMTKARKLGVCTPVLYAVDTLLHSLTLEYIEGVSVKDIFLDFGANGIVEQRLDDVATQIGAAIAKLHDGGLVHGDLTTSNMLVRSGTNQLVLIDFGLSVTSTLPEDKAVDLYVLERALLSMHSSCGNVMDRILTAYRKSSKQWSATFNKLAQVRQRGRKRTMIG
;
A
#
# COMPACT_ATOMS: atom_id res chain seq x y z
N MET A 1 -40.75 10.17 28.68
CA MET A 1 -40.65 9.32 27.47
C MET A 1 -39.25 9.48 26.99
N ASP A 2 -38.38 8.77 27.70
CA ASP A 2 -36.92 8.81 27.46
C ASP A 2 -36.63 7.93 26.26
N CYS A 3 -36.22 8.55 25.18
CA CYS A 3 -35.68 7.85 24.01
C CYS A 3 -34.22 7.50 24.33
N ASP A 4 -33.98 6.30 24.83
CA ASP A 4 -32.68 5.71 24.90
C ASP A 4 -32.14 5.60 23.46
N GLU A 5 -31.31 6.56 23.05
CA GLU A 5 -30.45 6.45 21.91
C GLU A 5 -29.33 5.44 22.23
N ASN A 6 -29.66 4.20 22.02
CA ASN A 6 -28.67 3.12 22.00
C ASN A 6 -27.89 3.22 20.69
N VAL A 7 -27.02 4.23 20.59
CA VAL A 7 -26.02 4.32 19.53
C VAL A 7 -25.09 3.14 19.75
N GLY A 8 -25.24 2.11 18.93
CA GLY A 8 -24.48 0.89 19.01
C GLY A 8 -23.00 1.18 19.10
N ASN A 9 -22.44 0.82 20.26
CA ASN A 9 -21.00 0.91 20.55
C ASN A 9 -20.31 -0.11 19.66
N GLU A 10 -19.98 0.25 18.40
CA GLU A 10 -19.20 -0.60 17.51
C GLU A 10 -17.85 -0.83 18.20
N SER A 11 -17.60 -2.06 18.61
CA SER A 11 -16.36 -2.42 19.33
C SER A 11 -15.18 -2.28 18.37
N LEU A 12 -14.34 -1.26 18.59
CA LEU A 12 -13.09 -1.06 17.88
C LEU A 12 -12.01 -1.93 18.53
N VAL A 13 -11.48 -2.90 17.80
CA VAL A 13 -10.36 -3.73 18.23
C VAL A 13 -9.08 -3.26 17.57
N LEU A 14 -8.12 -2.77 18.36
CA LEU A 14 -6.83 -2.30 17.81
C LEU A 14 -6.05 -3.47 17.23
N ILE A 15 -5.78 -3.44 15.92
CA ILE A 15 -4.95 -4.41 15.20
C ILE A 15 -3.49 -3.94 15.17
N LYS A 16 -3.27 -2.67 14.84
CA LYS A 16 -1.92 -2.12 14.61
C LYS A 16 -1.87 -0.64 14.92
N GLN A 17 -0.76 -0.23 15.54
CA GLN A 17 -0.43 1.19 15.67
C GLN A 17 0.91 1.45 14.98
N GLY A 18 0.87 2.35 13.99
CA GLY A 18 2.05 2.84 13.29
C GLY A 18 2.47 4.22 13.76
N ALA A 19 3.46 4.79 13.09
CA ALA A 19 3.93 6.14 13.39
C ALA A 19 2.90 7.24 13.07
N GLU A 20 1.97 7.01 12.15
CA GLU A 20 1.05 8.05 11.64
C GLU A 20 -0.43 7.71 11.84
N ALA A 21 -0.77 6.46 12.08
CA ALA A 21 -2.15 6.02 12.20
C ALA A 21 -2.30 4.81 13.12
N ARG A 22 -3.49 4.65 13.68
CA ARG A 22 -3.98 3.42 14.32
C ARG A 22 -4.92 2.72 13.37
N VAL A 23 -4.91 1.41 13.39
CA VAL A 23 -5.74 0.55 12.56
C VAL A 23 -6.54 -0.35 13.48
N PHE A 24 -7.87 -0.24 13.37
CA PHE A 24 -8.80 -1.01 14.17
C PHE A 24 -9.61 -1.95 13.29
N GLU A 25 -9.94 -3.10 13.80
CA GLU A 25 -11.02 -3.91 13.26
C GLU A 25 -12.35 -3.42 13.82
N SER A 26 -13.36 -3.38 12.97
CA SER A 26 -14.72 -2.94 13.30
C SER A 26 -15.74 -3.63 12.40
N THR A 27 -17.01 -3.28 12.57
CA THR A 27 -18.10 -3.73 11.73
C THR A 27 -18.78 -2.53 11.10
N PHE A 28 -18.77 -2.43 9.78
CA PHE A 28 -19.46 -1.37 9.06
C PHE A 28 -20.95 -1.69 8.91
N ALA A 29 -21.82 -0.75 9.33
CA ALA A 29 -23.27 -0.89 9.33
C ALA A 29 -23.77 -2.19 10.01
N GLY A 30 -23.08 -2.65 11.05
CA GLY A 30 -23.45 -3.84 11.81
C GLY A 30 -23.34 -5.19 11.09
N ILE A 31 -22.87 -5.20 9.81
CA ILE A 31 -22.93 -6.39 8.96
C ILE A 31 -21.56 -6.79 8.39
N ARG A 32 -20.74 -5.82 8.00
CA ARG A 32 -19.52 -6.07 7.24
C ARG A 32 -18.28 -5.84 8.08
N ARG A 33 -17.41 -6.84 8.20
CA ARG A 33 -16.07 -6.65 8.77
C ARG A 33 -15.37 -5.50 8.04
N SER A 34 -14.82 -4.59 8.77
CA SER A 34 -14.18 -3.38 8.27
C SER A 34 -12.91 -3.04 9.02
N ILE A 35 -12.10 -2.20 8.41
CA ILE A 35 -10.94 -1.58 9.00
C ILE A 35 -11.22 -0.10 9.18
N VAL A 36 -11.00 0.42 10.38
CA VAL A 36 -10.99 1.85 10.66
C VAL A 36 -9.53 2.28 10.81
N LYS A 37 -9.05 3.10 9.88
CA LYS A 37 -7.72 3.71 9.91
C LYS A 37 -7.83 5.14 10.40
N GLU A 38 -7.47 5.38 11.65
CA GLU A 38 -7.51 6.69 12.31
C GLU A 38 -6.14 7.36 12.29
N ARG A 39 -6.06 8.60 11.83
CA ARG A 39 -4.85 9.42 11.87
C ARG A 39 -4.88 10.29 13.12
N PHE A 40 -3.94 10.06 14.04
CA PHE A 40 -3.85 10.82 15.29
C PHE A 40 -2.96 12.05 15.16
N SER A 41 -3.26 13.05 16.02
CA SER A 41 -2.51 14.31 16.09
C SER A 41 -1.08 14.11 16.58
N LYS A 42 -0.16 14.92 16.06
CA LYS A 42 1.26 14.90 16.40
C LYS A 42 1.59 15.98 17.41
N LYS A 43 1.93 15.59 18.64
CA LYS A 43 2.25 16.52 19.75
C LYS A 43 3.38 17.51 19.45
N TYR A 44 4.27 17.21 18.51
CA TYR A 44 5.40 18.07 18.13
C TYR A 44 5.04 19.10 17.05
N ARG A 45 3.82 19.10 16.51
CA ARG A 45 3.35 20.04 15.50
C ARG A 45 2.41 21.07 16.11
N HIS A 46 2.42 22.29 15.54
CA HIS A 46 1.41 23.27 15.89
C HIS A 46 0.01 22.74 15.53
N PRO A 47 -1.01 22.82 16.44
CA PRO A 47 -2.30 22.17 16.26
C PRO A 47 -3.02 22.50 14.95
N VAL A 48 -3.03 23.79 14.56
CA VAL A 48 -3.68 24.23 13.31
C VAL A 48 -2.98 23.65 12.06
N LEU A 49 -1.64 23.59 12.08
CA LEU A 49 -0.89 22.99 10.98
C LEU A 49 -1.10 21.47 10.92
N ASP A 50 -1.09 20.82 12.07
CA ASP A 50 -1.30 19.36 12.15
C ASP A 50 -2.68 18.95 11.62
N ALA A 51 -3.73 19.64 12.03
CA ALA A 51 -5.08 19.39 11.54
C ALA A 51 -5.19 19.54 10.01
N LYS A 52 -4.61 20.61 9.44
CA LYS A 52 -4.59 20.84 7.99
C LYS A 52 -3.82 19.73 7.24
N LEU A 53 -2.66 19.33 7.74
CA LEU A 53 -1.84 18.28 7.12
C LEU A 53 -2.54 16.93 7.21
N THR A 54 -3.14 16.60 8.35
CA THR A 54 -3.85 15.35 8.58
C THR A 54 -5.05 15.23 7.65
N LEU A 55 -5.87 16.27 7.55
CA LEU A 55 -7.01 16.33 6.64
C LEU A 55 -6.57 16.23 5.16
N LYS A 56 -5.49 16.94 4.77
CA LYS A 56 -4.94 16.87 3.41
C LYS A 56 -4.51 15.45 3.07
N ARG A 57 -3.81 14.74 3.98
CA ARG A 57 -3.36 13.37 3.79
C ARG A 57 -4.53 12.38 3.74
N LEU A 58 -5.53 12.53 4.62
CA LEU A 58 -6.74 11.73 4.62
C LEU A 58 -7.45 11.78 3.25
N ASN A 59 -7.71 13.00 2.78
CA ASN A 59 -8.36 13.22 1.50
C ASN A 59 -7.51 12.76 0.30
N ALA A 60 -6.19 12.88 0.38
CA ALA A 60 -5.28 12.39 -0.65
C ALA A 60 -5.33 10.86 -0.73
N GLU A 61 -5.27 10.17 0.40
CA GLU A 61 -5.35 8.71 0.49
C GLU A 61 -6.67 8.20 -0.12
N ALA A 62 -7.80 8.76 0.29
CA ALA A 62 -9.12 8.39 -0.24
C ALA A 62 -9.22 8.58 -1.77
N ARG A 63 -8.71 9.71 -2.29
CA ARG A 63 -8.69 9.99 -3.73
C ARG A 63 -7.76 9.07 -4.50
N CYS A 64 -6.56 8.82 -3.99
CA CYS A 64 -5.58 7.94 -4.65
C CYS A 64 -6.09 6.50 -4.69
N MET A 65 -6.68 6.00 -3.61
CA MET A 65 -7.30 4.68 -3.57
C MET A 65 -8.45 4.56 -4.59
N THR A 66 -9.34 5.57 -4.64
CA THR A 66 -10.43 5.62 -5.62
C THR A 66 -9.89 5.64 -7.06
N LYS A 67 -8.82 6.41 -7.32
CA LYS A 67 -8.14 6.43 -8.63
C LYS A 67 -7.54 5.07 -8.97
N ALA A 68 -6.86 4.41 -8.03
CA ALA A 68 -6.29 3.08 -8.23
C ALA A 68 -7.35 2.06 -8.66
N ARG A 69 -8.51 2.06 -8.01
CA ARG A 69 -9.65 1.20 -8.39
C ARG A 69 -10.14 1.49 -9.82
N LYS A 70 -10.27 2.76 -10.19
CA LYS A 70 -10.65 3.16 -11.57
C LYS A 70 -9.64 2.70 -12.62
N LEU A 71 -8.37 2.58 -12.27
CA LEU A 71 -7.31 2.04 -13.12
C LEU A 71 -7.30 0.49 -13.17
N GLY A 72 -8.24 -0.17 -12.48
CA GLY A 72 -8.34 -1.63 -12.43
C GLY A 72 -7.29 -2.28 -11.52
N VAL A 73 -6.80 -1.55 -10.51
CA VAL A 73 -5.98 -2.10 -9.43
C VAL A 73 -6.87 -2.42 -8.24
N CYS A 74 -6.72 -3.64 -7.71
CA CYS A 74 -7.48 -4.04 -6.53
C CYS A 74 -6.96 -3.32 -5.28
N THR A 75 -7.87 -2.66 -4.58
CA THR A 75 -7.68 -2.02 -3.29
C THR A 75 -8.88 -2.35 -2.40
N PRO A 76 -8.80 -2.19 -1.09
CA PRO A 76 -9.98 -2.26 -0.24
C PRO A 76 -11.07 -1.31 -0.73
N VAL A 77 -12.33 -1.67 -0.53
CA VAL A 77 -13.45 -0.75 -0.76
C VAL A 77 -13.40 0.35 0.30
N LEU A 78 -13.50 1.59 -0.12
CA LEU A 78 -13.66 2.74 0.78
C LEU A 78 -15.14 2.88 1.13
N TYR A 79 -15.51 2.61 2.39
CA TYR A 79 -16.89 2.70 2.85
C TYR A 79 -17.24 4.10 3.33
N ALA A 80 -16.37 4.75 4.12
CA ALA A 80 -16.58 6.08 4.64
C ALA A 80 -15.29 6.85 4.83
N VAL A 81 -15.41 8.18 4.82
CA VAL A 81 -14.36 9.14 5.15
C VAL A 81 -14.91 10.07 6.23
N ASP A 82 -14.35 9.99 7.42
CA ASP A 82 -14.70 10.91 8.51
C ASP A 82 -13.60 11.96 8.64
N THR A 83 -13.94 13.19 8.30
CA THR A 83 -13.03 14.33 8.35
C THR A 83 -12.91 14.95 9.74
N LEU A 84 -13.83 14.66 10.64
CA LEU A 84 -13.80 15.12 12.04
C LEU A 84 -12.90 14.21 12.89
N LEU A 85 -13.11 12.90 12.75
CA LEU A 85 -12.31 11.89 13.44
C LEU A 85 -11.01 11.55 12.69
N HIS A 86 -10.76 12.19 11.55
CA HIS A 86 -9.62 11.91 10.67
C HIS A 86 -9.44 10.41 10.35
N SER A 87 -10.55 9.72 10.06
CA SER A 87 -10.55 8.29 9.84
C SER A 87 -11.08 7.88 8.47
N LEU A 88 -10.60 6.73 7.98
CA LEU A 88 -11.11 6.02 6.81
C LEU A 88 -11.68 4.68 7.26
N THR A 89 -12.91 4.40 6.85
CA THR A 89 -13.50 3.07 7.02
C THR A 89 -13.38 2.30 5.71
N LEU A 90 -12.70 1.17 5.77
CA LEU A 90 -12.28 0.36 4.63
C LEU A 90 -12.79 -1.07 4.75
N GLU A 91 -12.88 -1.75 3.61
CA GLU A 91 -13.10 -3.20 3.57
C GLU A 91 -12.00 -3.92 4.37
N TYR A 92 -12.40 -4.87 5.22
CA TYR A 92 -11.48 -5.84 5.78
C TYR A 92 -11.10 -6.86 4.72
N ILE A 93 -9.81 -6.99 4.42
CA ILE A 93 -9.32 -7.98 3.44
C ILE A 93 -8.91 -9.24 4.19
N GLU A 94 -9.69 -10.31 4.03
CA GLU A 94 -9.25 -11.63 4.48
C GLU A 94 -8.13 -12.12 3.57
N GLY A 95 -6.93 -12.25 4.12
CA GLY A 95 -5.77 -12.64 3.32
C GLY A 95 -4.47 -12.56 4.10
N VAL A 96 -3.40 -12.92 3.41
CA VAL A 96 -2.04 -12.95 3.95
C VAL A 96 -1.22 -11.85 3.30
N SER A 97 -0.35 -11.18 4.06
CA SER A 97 0.53 -10.17 3.48
C SER A 97 1.58 -10.83 2.58
N VAL A 98 1.96 -10.13 1.50
CA VAL A 98 3.08 -10.56 0.64
C VAL A 98 4.36 -10.68 1.45
N LYS A 99 4.51 -9.84 2.48
CA LYS A 99 5.62 -9.96 3.43
C LYS A 99 5.65 -11.34 4.08
N ASP A 100 4.53 -11.80 4.63
CA ASP A 100 4.47 -13.09 5.34
C ASP A 100 4.63 -14.26 4.36
N ILE A 101 4.07 -14.17 3.14
CA ILE A 101 4.27 -15.17 2.09
C ILE A 101 5.76 -15.30 1.75
N PHE A 102 6.47 -14.20 1.59
CA PHE A 102 7.89 -14.25 1.24
C PHE A 102 8.79 -14.65 2.43
N LEU A 103 8.38 -14.36 3.66
CA LEU A 103 9.07 -14.87 4.86
C LEU A 103 8.88 -16.39 4.99
N ASP A 104 7.67 -16.89 4.72
CA ASP A 104 7.39 -18.33 4.68
C ASP A 104 8.22 -19.05 3.63
N PHE A 105 8.39 -18.48 2.44
CA PHE A 105 9.31 -19.02 1.43
C PHE A 105 10.76 -19.09 1.92
N GLY A 106 11.20 -18.12 2.72
CA GLY A 106 12.54 -18.13 3.31
C GLY A 106 12.73 -19.24 4.34
N ALA A 107 11.67 -19.57 5.10
CA ALA A 107 11.70 -20.58 6.15
C ALA A 107 11.45 -22.00 5.63
N ASN A 108 10.47 -22.18 4.71
CA ASN A 108 9.93 -23.46 4.31
C ASN A 108 10.28 -23.86 2.85
N GLY A 109 11.00 -23.00 2.15
CA GLY A 109 11.33 -23.20 0.74
C GLY A 109 10.35 -22.52 -0.20
N ILE A 110 10.84 -22.21 -1.41
CA ILE A 110 10.09 -21.48 -2.42
C ILE A 110 9.21 -22.44 -3.22
N VAL A 111 7.91 -22.13 -3.29
CA VAL A 111 7.00 -22.71 -4.27
C VAL A 111 7.04 -21.82 -5.51
N GLU A 112 7.82 -22.19 -6.52
CA GLU A 112 8.11 -21.40 -7.72
C GLU A 112 6.87 -20.84 -8.40
N GLN A 113 5.85 -21.66 -8.58
CA GLN A 113 4.60 -21.23 -9.21
C GLN A 113 3.91 -20.11 -8.42
N ARG A 114 3.84 -20.24 -7.09
CA ARG A 114 3.21 -19.22 -6.23
C ARG A 114 4.02 -17.92 -6.22
N LEU A 115 5.36 -18.03 -6.25
CA LEU A 115 6.22 -16.87 -6.35
C LEU A 115 6.01 -16.12 -7.68
N ASP A 116 5.93 -16.85 -8.80
CA ASP A 116 5.67 -16.28 -10.13
C ASP A 116 4.30 -15.61 -10.20
N ASP A 117 3.27 -16.24 -9.66
CA ASP A 117 1.91 -15.69 -9.65
C ASP A 117 1.85 -14.37 -8.86
N VAL A 118 2.44 -14.34 -7.66
CA VAL A 118 2.48 -13.12 -6.83
C VAL A 118 3.32 -12.03 -7.50
N ALA A 119 4.51 -12.36 -8.00
CA ALA A 119 5.40 -11.41 -8.68
C ALA A 119 4.74 -10.81 -9.93
N THR A 120 4.04 -11.64 -10.70
CA THR A 120 3.31 -11.21 -11.91
C THR A 120 2.20 -10.24 -11.55
N GLN A 121 1.40 -10.54 -10.53
CA GLN A 121 0.34 -9.65 -10.07
C GLN A 121 0.88 -8.31 -9.55
N ILE A 122 1.98 -8.32 -8.79
CA ILE A 122 2.65 -7.10 -8.30
C ILE A 122 3.09 -6.24 -9.49
N GLY A 123 3.84 -6.80 -10.42
CA GLY A 123 4.33 -6.06 -11.59
C GLY A 123 3.20 -5.47 -12.44
N ALA A 124 2.14 -6.23 -12.69
CA ALA A 124 0.98 -5.77 -13.44
C ALA A 124 0.18 -4.67 -12.71
N ALA A 125 0.01 -4.78 -11.39
CA ALA A 125 -0.68 -3.78 -10.58
C ALA A 125 0.08 -2.45 -10.58
N ILE A 126 1.40 -2.48 -10.35
CA ILE A 126 2.26 -1.28 -10.37
C ILE A 126 2.26 -0.64 -11.78
N ALA A 127 2.31 -1.44 -12.84
CA ALA A 127 2.25 -0.93 -14.21
C ALA A 127 0.97 -0.15 -14.46
N LYS A 128 -0.20 -0.67 -14.04
CA LYS A 128 -1.49 0.02 -14.16
C LYS A 128 -1.51 1.35 -13.38
N LEU A 129 -0.99 1.38 -12.14
CA LEU A 129 -0.86 2.61 -11.37
C LEU A 129 -0.03 3.64 -12.14
N HIS A 130 1.18 3.27 -12.53
CA HIS A 130 2.14 4.16 -13.16
C HIS A 130 1.67 4.67 -14.53
N ASP A 131 1.06 3.82 -15.35
CA ASP A 131 0.51 4.23 -16.65
C ASP A 131 -0.70 5.18 -16.47
N GLY A 132 -1.46 5.02 -15.39
CA GLY A 132 -2.53 5.92 -14.98
C GLY A 132 -2.06 7.18 -14.26
N GLY A 133 -0.75 7.42 -14.16
CA GLY A 133 -0.18 8.59 -13.51
C GLY A 133 -0.46 8.62 -12.00
N LEU A 134 -0.35 7.47 -11.34
CA LEU A 134 -0.43 7.34 -9.89
C LEU A 134 0.80 6.59 -9.39
N VAL A 135 1.51 7.20 -8.45
CA VAL A 135 2.67 6.65 -7.74
C VAL A 135 2.21 6.29 -6.34
N HIS A 136 2.54 5.09 -5.87
CA HIS A 136 2.10 4.61 -4.55
C HIS A 136 2.82 5.34 -3.41
N GLY A 137 4.13 5.53 -3.54
CA GLY A 137 4.97 6.26 -2.59
C GLY A 137 5.46 5.44 -1.39
N ASP A 138 4.90 4.24 -1.17
CA ASP A 138 5.33 3.30 -0.12
C ASP A 138 5.13 1.84 -0.55
N LEU A 139 5.70 1.48 -1.70
CA LEU A 139 5.63 0.12 -2.25
C LEU A 139 6.50 -0.84 -1.42
N THR A 140 5.91 -1.39 -0.36
CA THR A 140 6.52 -2.44 0.45
C THR A 140 5.67 -3.71 0.43
N THR A 141 6.27 -4.85 0.73
CA THR A 141 5.54 -6.14 0.80
C THR A 141 4.49 -6.18 1.91
N SER A 142 4.63 -5.31 2.93
CA SER A 142 3.63 -5.13 4.00
C SER A 142 2.37 -4.38 3.54
N ASN A 143 2.46 -3.62 2.45
CA ASN A 143 1.35 -2.86 1.87
C ASN A 143 0.69 -3.61 0.70
N MET A 144 0.88 -4.92 0.66
CA MET A 144 0.33 -5.84 -0.34
C MET A 144 -0.28 -7.04 0.36
N LEU A 145 -1.55 -7.34 0.09
CA LEU A 145 -2.25 -8.51 0.61
C LEU A 145 -2.62 -9.44 -0.54
N VAL A 146 -2.60 -10.74 -0.30
CA VAL A 146 -3.17 -11.75 -1.20
C VAL A 146 -4.46 -12.24 -0.57
N ARG A 147 -5.59 -11.95 -1.22
CA ARG A 147 -6.94 -12.29 -0.73
C ARG A 147 -7.12 -13.80 -0.68
N SER A 148 -7.60 -14.30 0.44
CA SER A 148 -7.98 -15.71 0.61
C SER A 148 -9.09 -16.10 -0.38
N GLY A 149 -9.06 -17.35 -0.83
CA GLY A 149 -10.05 -17.91 -1.77
C GLY A 149 -9.84 -17.49 -3.23
N THR A 150 -9.45 -16.26 -3.54
CA THR A 150 -9.25 -15.80 -4.92
C THR A 150 -7.80 -15.66 -5.32
N ASN A 151 -6.86 -15.65 -4.38
CA ASN A 151 -5.43 -15.37 -4.58
C ASN A 151 -5.14 -14.02 -5.28
N GLN A 152 -6.09 -13.10 -5.23
CA GLN A 152 -5.96 -11.79 -5.86
C GLN A 152 -5.10 -10.84 -5.01
N LEU A 153 -4.14 -10.19 -5.64
CA LEU A 153 -3.34 -9.14 -5.01
C LEU A 153 -4.20 -7.90 -4.75
N VAL A 154 -4.10 -7.36 -3.55
CA VAL A 154 -4.76 -6.13 -3.09
C VAL A 154 -3.70 -5.17 -2.57
N LEU A 155 -3.59 -3.98 -3.15
CA LEU A 155 -2.71 -2.92 -2.65
C LEU A 155 -3.42 -2.11 -1.58
N ILE A 156 -2.72 -1.83 -0.48
CA ILE A 156 -3.23 -1.07 0.67
C ILE A 156 -2.31 0.09 1.00
N ASP A 157 -2.80 1.03 1.81
CA ASP A 157 -2.05 2.18 2.34
C ASP A 157 -1.55 3.17 1.27
N PHE A 158 -2.48 3.93 0.70
CA PHE A 158 -2.19 5.01 -0.25
C PHE A 158 -1.86 6.36 0.42
N GLY A 159 -1.46 6.34 1.70
CA GLY A 159 -1.22 7.54 2.51
C GLY A 159 -0.05 8.42 2.05
N LEU A 160 0.88 7.88 1.27
CA LEU A 160 2.00 8.60 0.66
C LEU A 160 1.87 8.72 -0.87
N SER A 161 0.74 8.29 -1.43
CA SER A 161 0.53 8.27 -2.88
C SER A 161 0.37 9.66 -3.45
N VAL A 162 0.90 9.84 -4.65
CA VAL A 162 0.84 11.10 -5.40
C VAL A 162 0.47 10.87 -6.86
N THR A 163 -0.18 11.85 -7.46
CA THR A 163 -0.37 11.87 -8.91
C THR A 163 0.87 12.42 -9.57
N SER A 164 1.53 11.61 -10.39
CA SER A 164 2.70 11.99 -11.16
C SER A 164 2.78 11.20 -12.47
N THR A 165 3.19 11.87 -13.53
CA THR A 165 3.50 11.25 -14.82
C THR A 165 5.01 11.12 -15.05
N LEU A 166 5.83 11.63 -14.13
CA LEU A 166 7.28 11.66 -14.27
C LEU A 166 7.88 10.25 -14.16
N PRO A 167 8.71 9.83 -15.11
CA PRO A 167 9.42 8.54 -15.02
C PRO A 167 10.32 8.42 -13.79
N GLU A 168 10.81 9.54 -13.26
CA GLU A 168 11.63 9.61 -12.06
C GLU A 168 10.84 9.11 -10.82
N ASP A 169 9.63 9.61 -10.60
CA ASP A 169 8.81 9.25 -9.45
C ASP A 169 8.40 7.77 -9.50
N LYS A 170 8.06 7.27 -10.71
CA LYS A 170 7.79 5.85 -10.94
C LYS A 170 9.02 4.97 -10.64
N ALA A 171 10.19 5.44 -11.02
CA ALA A 171 11.45 4.74 -10.77
C ALA A 171 11.78 4.70 -9.27
N VAL A 172 11.54 5.79 -8.54
CA VAL A 172 11.70 5.82 -7.09
C VAL A 172 10.75 4.84 -6.41
N ASP A 173 9.50 4.75 -6.86
CA ASP A 173 8.50 3.80 -6.34
C ASP A 173 8.97 2.35 -6.50
N LEU A 174 9.46 1.98 -7.69
CA LEU A 174 10.07 0.66 -7.94
C LEU A 174 11.35 0.43 -7.11
N TYR A 175 12.15 1.47 -6.89
CA TYR A 175 13.36 1.36 -6.07
C TYR A 175 13.04 1.14 -4.59
N VAL A 176 11.97 1.75 -4.06
CA VAL A 176 11.48 1.49 -2.70
C VAL A 176 11.13 0.01 -2.55
N LEU A 177 10.39 -0.56 -3.50
CA LEU A 177 10.07 -1.99 -3.50
C LEU A 177 11.33 -2.87 -3.55
N GLU A 178 12.27 -2.56 -4.44
CA GLU A 178 13.54 -3.28 -4.53
C GLU A 178 14.30 -3.27 -3.21
N ARG A 179 14.37 -2.11 -2.54
CA ARG A 179 15.04 -1.99 -1.24
C ARG A 179 14.32 -2.77 -0.14
N ALA A 180 12.99 -2.76 -0.14
CA ALA A 180 12.20 -3.56 0.79
C ALA A 180 12.43 -5.07 0.61
N LEU A 181 12.48 -5.54 -0.64
CA LEU A 181 12.76 -6.94 -0.95
C LEU A 181 14.18 -7.35 -0.54
N LEU A 182 15.17 -6.55 -0.86
CA LEU A 182 16.58 -6.82 -0.48
C LEU A 182 16.80 -6.84 1.03
N SER A 183 16.07 -5.99 1.75
CA SER A 183 16.19 -5.87 3.21
C SER A 183 15.52 -7.01 3.97
N MET A 184 14.36 -7.47 3.52
CA MET A 184 13.51 -8.40 4.27
C MET A 184 13.39 -9.79 3.65
N HIS A 185 13.70 -9.94 2.36
CA HIS A 185 13.40 -11.14 1.58
C HIS A 185 14.59 -11.58 0.71
N SER A 186 15.80 -11.44 1.20
CA SER A 186 17.03 -11.83 0.48
C SER A 186 17.05 -13.31 0.09
N SER A 187 16.33 -14.16 0.81
CA SER A 187 16.16 -15.59 0.53
C SER A 187 15.23 -15.91 -0.64
N CYS A 188 14.40 -14.94 -1.11
CA CYS A 188 13.48 -15.13 -2.22
C CYS A 188 14.14 -15.00 -3.61
N GLY A 189 15.48 -14.96 -3.68
CA GLY A 189 16.24 -14.98 -4.93
C GLY A 189 15.91 -13.79 -5.83
N ASN A 190 15.55 -14.07 -7.09
CA ASN A 190 15.33 -13.09 -8.15
C ASN A 190 13.90 -12.54 -8.26
N VAL A 191 13.17 -12.49 -7.14
CA VAL A 191 11.75 -12.02 -7.14
C VAL A 191 11.58 -10.63 -7.76
N MET A 192 12.52 -9.71 -7.52
CA MET A 192 12.45 -8.38 -8.13
C MET A 192 12.54 -8.42 -9.65
N ASP A 193 13.37 -9.28 -10.22
CA ASP A 193 13.50 -9.43 -11.67
C ASP A 193 12.21 -9.98 -12.29
N ARG A 194 11.51 -10.89 -11.59
CA ARG A 194 10.19 -11.39 -12.01
C ARG A 194 9.16 -10.28 -12.00
N ILE A 195 9.11 -9.45 -10.94
CA ILE A 195 8.24 -8.28 -10.85
C ILE A 195 8.53 -7.29 -11.98
N LEU A 196 9.79 -6.96 -12.23
CA LEU A 196 10.19 -6.05 -13.31
C LEU A 196 9.86 -6.61 -14.69
N THR A 197 9.96 -7.92 -14.88
CA THR A 197 9.54 -8.59 -16.12
C THR A 197 8.05 -8.45 -16.35
N ALA A 198 7.23 -8.67 -15.32
CA ALA A 198 5.78 -8.49 -15.40
C ALA A 198 5.40 -7.01 -15.62
N TYR A 199 6.06 -6.09 -14.92
CA TYR A 199 5.90 -4.66 -15.12
C TYR A 199 6.18 -4.26 -16.57
N ARG A 200 7.31 -4.71 -17.13
CA ARG A 200 7.70 -4.46 -18.54
C ARG A 200 6.64 -4.95 -19.54
N LYS A 201 6.06 -6.12 -19.29
CA LYS A 201 5.02 -6.70 -20.15
C LYS A 201 3.69 -5.91 -20.08
N SER A 202 3.42 -5.26 -18.96
CA SER A 202 2.13 -4.61 -18.68
C SER A 202 2.14 -3.10 -18.90
N SER A 203 3.29 -2.42 -18.75
CA SER A 203 3.39 -0.95 -18.86
C SER A 203 3.74 -0.50 -20.27
N LYS A 204 3.02 0.53 -20.75
CA LYS A 204 3.31 1.22 -22.02
C LYS A 204 4.54 2.15 -21.92
N GLN A 205 4.89 2.58 -20.70
CA GLN A 205 5.96 3.55 -20.42
C GLN A 205 7.18 2.94 -19.72
N TRP A 206 7.30 1.62 -19.74
CA TRP A 206 8.34 0.88 -19.01
C TRP A 206 9.77 1.35 -19.33
N SER A 207 10.06 1.65 -20.61
CA SER A 207 11.42 2.00 -21.04
C SER A 207 11.94 3.28 -20.37
N ALA A 208 11.13 4.36 -20.35
CA ALA A 208 11.49 5.60 -19.68
C ALA A 208 11.68 5.39 -18.16
N THR A 209 10.81 4.60 -17.55
CA THR A 209 10.90 4.27 -16.12
C THR A 209 12.15 3.46 -15.80
N PHE A 210 12.52 2.47 -16.62
CA PHE A 210 13.72 1.64 -16.39
C PHE A 210 15.02 2.42 -16.56
N ASN A 211 15.08 3.33 -17.53
CA ASN A 211 16.24 4.22 -17.69
C ASN A 211 16.44 5.08 -16.43
N LYS A 212 15.34 5.56 -15.84
CA LYS A 212 15.39 6.31 -14.58
C LYS A 212 15.71 5.42 -13.38
N LEU A 213 15.19 4.19 -13.33
CA LEU A 213 15.49 3.24 -12.27
C LEU A 213 17.01 2.94 -12.20
N ALA A 214 17.68 2.78 -13.33
CA ALA A 214 19.12 2.62 -13.38
C ALA A 214 19.87 3.81 -12.74
N GLN A 215 19.42 5.04 -13.02
CA GLN A 215 19.97 6.26 -12.42
C GLN A 215 19.70 6.36 -10.91
N VAL A 216 18.48 6.02 -10.48
CA VAL A 216 18.09 6.00 -9.05
C VAL A 216 18.93 4.99 -8.28
N ARG A 217 19.13 3.79 -8.82
CA ARG A 217 20.02 2.76 -8.22
C ARG A 217 21.45 3.26 -8.03
N GLN A 218 22.01 3.98 -9.00
CA GLN A 218 23.36 4.55 -8.90
C GLN A 218 23.46 5.60 -7.78
N ARG A 219 22.47 6.47 -7.64
CA ARG A 219 22.41 7.48 -6.55
C ARG A 219 22.26 6.82 -5.18
N GLY A 220 21.47 5.77 -5.06
CA GLY A 220 21.29 5.01 -3.82
C GLY A 220 22.60 4.34 -3.37
N ARG A 221 23.37 3.77 -4.28
CA ARG A 221 24.70 3.18 -3.97
C ARG A 221 25.70 4.21 -3.43
N LYS A 222 25.75 5.40 -4.02
CA LYS A 222 26.65 6.47 -3.54
C LYS A 222 26.35 6.88 -2.10
N ARG A 223 25.07 6.94 -1.69
CA ARG A 223 24.70 7.26 -0.31
C ARG A 223 25.12 6.20 0.70
N THR A 224 25.11 4.92 0.30
CA THR A 224 25.53 3.80 1.16
C THR A 224 27.06 3.74 1.33
N MET A 225 27.84 4.36 0.43
CA MET A 225 29.32 4.37 0.50
C MET A 225 29.90 5.56 1.28
N ILE A 226 29.08 6.53 1.68
CA ILE A 226 29.49 7.76 2.38
C ILE A 226 29.06 7.75 3.87
N GLY A 227 28.37 6.69 4.32
CA GLY A 227 27.88 6.51 5.71
C GLY A 227 28.72 5.56 6.52
#